data_033a90f99c7f15f0fc42b88d10be179f
#
_entry.id   033a90f99c7f15f0fc42b88d10be179f
#
_cell.length_a   1.000
_cell.length_b   1.000
_cell.length_c   1.000
_cell.angle_alpha   90.00
_cell.angle_beta   90.00
_cell.angle_gamma   90.00
#
_symmetry.space_group_name_H-M   'P 1'
#
loop_
_entity.id
_entity.type
_entity.pdbx_description
1 polymer ?
#
loop_
_entity_poly.entity_id
_entity_poly.type
_entity_poly.pdbx_seq_one_letter_code
_entity_poly.pdbx_strand_id
1 'polypeptide(L)'
;MAILFALITNLTYALDAYFVRRGLMKSPAPLPAAFITLTVNILFFIILTILFEPLGHLTWNLVYLFVIAGILAPGAARLLSYRGLETLGMSISIPIINAESLLSVILATVFLNEPITFMIATGVLSIIVGLILLGLESGHKQESAVGKKIRYRYLYYPVMASVFYGLSVFFRKLGLNTLGSPILGATITSGTSWIILTVSLVAGGHVKQLSQVTKQSVIYFLLGGLATCIAWYSFFNALHIGKVSIVTPIATSYSLVTLFLGFVLLRKVERINRRIVAATVLVVGGIMLLSLAK
;
A
#
# COMPACT_ATOMS: atom_id res chain seq x y z
N MET A 1 -12.31 -9.79 -13.93
CA MET A 1 -10.83 -9.86 -13.84
C MET A 1 -10.24 -8.75 -12.98
N ALA A 2 -10.59 -7.44 -13.17
CA ALA A 2 -10.03 -6.34 -12.34
C ALA A 2 -10.23 -6.55 -10.83
N ILE A 3 -11.43 -6.95 -10.40
CA ILE A 3 -11.76 -7.23 -9.00
C ILE A 3 -10.94 -8.39 -8.45
N LEU A 4 -10.73 -9.46 -9.23
CA LEU A 4 -9.89 -10.58 -8.81
C LEU A 4 -8.45 -10.12 -8.55
N PHE A 5 -7.87 -9.35 -9.45
CA PHE A 5 -6.54 -8.75 -9.26
C PHE A 5 -6.51 -7.80 -8.05
N ALA A 6 -7.55 -7.01 -7.82
CA ALA A 6 -7.64 -6.15 -6.64
C ALA A 6 -7.71 -6.96 -5.33
N LEU A 7 -8.40 -8.10 -5.30
CA LEU A 7 -8.45 -8.99 -4.14
C LEU A 7 -7.10 -9.69 -3.90
N ILE A 8 -6.39 -10.12 -4.95
CA ILE A 8 -5.03 -10.66 -4.82
C ILE A 8 -4.10 -9.58 -4.24
N THR A 9 -4.21 -8.35 -4.75
CA THR A 9 -3.47 -7.20 -4.21
C THR A 9 -3.75 -7.00 -2.72
N ASN A 10 -5.02 -7.05 -2.32
CA ASN A 10 -5.46 -6.91 -0.94
C ASN A 10 -4.77 -7.95 -0.02
N LEU A 11 -4.84 -9.24 -0.38
CA LEU A 11 -4.22 -10.30 0.41
C LEU A 11 -2.70 -10.16 0.52
N THR A 12 -2.05 -9.85 -0.60
CA THR A 12 -0.59 -9.75 -0.65
C THR A 12 -0.06 -8.48 0.03
N TYR A 13 -0.79 -7.36 0.01
CA TYR A 13 -0.46 -6.19 0.83
C TYR A 13 -0.59 -6.46 2.33
N ALA A 14 -1.57 -7.28 2.73
CA ALA A 14 -1.69 -7.70 4.12
C ALA A 14 -0.48 -8.52 4.58
N LEU A 15 0.01 -9.43 3.72
CA LEU A 15 1.23 -10.20 3.97
C LEU A 15 2.48 -9.32 4.03
N ASP A 16 2.63 -8.36 3.10
CA ASP A 16 3.73 -7.38 3.14
C ASP A 16 3.72 -6.62 4.48
N ALA A 17 2.59 -6.04 4.84
CA ALA A 17 2.46 -5.29 6.09
C ALA A 17 2.81 -6.14 7.33
N TYR A 18 2.40 -7.40 7.35
CA TYR A 18 2.71 -8.35 8.41
C TYR A 18 4.21 -8.64 8.49
N PHE A 19 4.84 -9.00 7.39
CA PHE A 19 6.26 -9.33 7.37
C PHE A 19 7.12 -8.11 7.69
N VAL A 20 6.84 -6.97 7.09
CA VAL A 20 7.58 -5.73 7.37
C VAL A 20 7.45 -5.34 8.84
N ARG A 21 6.24 -5.42 9.41
CA ARG A 21 6.05 -5.14 10.83
C ARG A 21 6.87 -6.08 11.72
N ARG A 22 6.88 -7.38 11.44
CA ARG A 22 7.71 -8.37 12.16
C ARG A 22 9.20 -8.04 12.07
N GLY A 23 9.68 -7.64 10.90
CA GLY A 23 11.05 -7.19 10.71
C GLY A 23 11.39 -5.94 11.52
N LEU A 24 10.52 -4.91 11.48
CA LEU A 24 10.69 -3.66 12.22
C LEU A 24 10.64 -3.83 13.74
N MET A 25 9.90 -4.81 14.25
CA MET A 25 9.90 -5.13 15.68
C MET A 25 11.27 -5.66 16.19
N LYS A 26 12.05 -6.30 15.31
CA LYS A 26 13.38 -6.85 15.66
C LYS A 26 14.51 -5.89 15.33
N SER A 27 14.37 -5.11 14.29
CA SER A 27 15.30 -4.06 13.90
C SER A 27 14.49 -2.84 13.46
N PRO A 28 14.33 -1.81 14.32
CA PRO A 28 13.57 -0.61 14.01
C PRO A 28 14.34 0.28 13.02
N ALA A 29 14.39 -0.14 11.76
CA ALA A 29 15.15 0.47 10.68
C ALA A 29 14.25 0.64 9.42
N PRO A 30 13.34 1.65 9.38
CA PRO A 30 12.39 1.82 8.28
C PRO A 30 13.03 2.07 6.92
N LEU A 31 14.12 2.83 6.85
CA LEU A 31 14.81 3.11 5.60
C LEU A 31 15.50 1.87 5.00
N PRO A 32 16.29 1.08 5.75
CA PRO A 32 16.75 -0.24 5.31
C PRO A 32 15.61 -1.18 4.90
N ALA A 33 14.51 -1.24 5.66
CA ALA A 33 13.36 -2.07 5.32
C ALA A 33 12.75 -1.68 3.97
N ALA A 34 12.53 -0.38 3.74
CA ALA A 34 12.02 0.13 2.47
C ALA A 34 12.99 -0.15 1.31
N PHE A 35 14.30 0.01 1.52
CA PHE A 35 15.30 -0.28 0.52
C PHE A 35 15.34 -1.76 0.15
N ILE A 36 15.37 -2.68 1.12
CA ILE A 36 15.40 -4.13 0.87
C ILE A 36 14.13 -4.57 0.13
N THR A 37 12.95 -4.17 0.59
CA THR A 37 11.68 -4.55 -0.05
C THR A 37 11.57 -4.02 -1.47
N LEU A 38 12.04 -2.79 -1.75
CA LEU A 38 12.05 -2.23 -3.09
C LEU A 38 13.13 -2.85 -3.99
N THR A 39 14.27 -3.27 -3.43
CA THR A 39 15.29 -3.98 -4.21
C THR A 39 14.75 -5.31 -4.75
N VAL A 40 14.03 -6.07 -3.92
CA VAL A 40 13.34 -7.30 -4.40
C VAL A 40 12.31 -6.96 -5.48
N ASN A 41 11.54 -5.90 -5.26
CA ASN A 41 10.49 -5.48 -6.19
C ASN A 41 11.05 -5.07 -7.55
N ILE A 42 12.07 -4.21 -7.59
CA ILE A 42 12.66 -3.77 -8.86
C ILE A 42 13.34 -4.92 -9.62
N LEU A 43 14.04 -5.81 -8.93
CA LEU A 43 14.66 -6.98 -9.57
C LEU A 43 13.61 -7.87 -10.22
N PHE A 44 12.50 -8.11 -9.52
CA PHE A 44 11.37 -8.88 -10.05
C PHE A 44 10.81 -8.23 -11.34
N PHE A 45 10.54 -6.93 -11.30
CA PHE A 45 9.97 -6.24 -12.46
C PHE A 45 10.95 -6.06 -13.62
N ILE A 46 12.26 -5.91 -13.36
CA ILE A 46 13.28 -5.95 -14.43
C ILE A 46 13.25 -7.30 -15.14
N ILE A 47 13.21 -8.40 -14.40
CA ILE A 47 13.14 -9.74 -14.99
C ILE A 47 11.88 -9.88 -15.85
N LEU A 48 10.72 -9.47 -15.35
CA LEU A 48 9.48 -9.52 -16.13
C LEU A 48 9.54 -8.64 -17.39
N THR A 49 10.15 -7.46 -17.28
CA THR A 49 10.31 -6.56 -18.43
C THR A 49 11.16 -7.20 -19.51
N ILE A 50 12.31 -7.78 -19.13
CA ILE A 50 13.21 -8.44 -20.10
C ILE A 50 12.53 -9.63 -20.80
N LEU A 51 11.69 -10.37 -20.06
CA LEU A 51 11.04 -11.57 -20.58
C LEU A 51 9.80 -11.29 -21.45
N PHE A 52 9.05 -10.22 -21.16
CA PHE A 52 7.72 -10.05 -21.71
C PHE A 52 7.51 -8.72 -22.47
N GLU A 53 8.41 -7.74 -22.37
CA GLU A 53 8.17 -6.41 -22.91
C GLU A 53 9.19 -6.01 -23.99
N PRO A 54 8.75 -5.56 -25.17
CA PRO A 54 9.64 -4.99 -26.18
C PRO A 54 10.07 -3.56 -25.75
N LEU A 55 11.36 -3.34 -25.54
CA LEU A 55 11.89 -2.06 -25.07
C LEU A 55 12.04 -0.98 -26.18
N GLY A 56 11.66 -1.28 -27.42
CA GLY A 56 12.07 -0.49 -28.61
C GLY A 56 11.45 0.89 -28.81
N HIS A 57 10.41 1.28 -28.04
CA HIS A 57 9.63 2.50 -28.31
C HIS A 57 9.28 3.32 -27.05
N LEU A 58 10.13 3.27 -26.02
CA LEU A 58 9.91 4.08 -24.81
C LEU A 58 10.32 5.54 -25.07
N THR A 59 9.34 6.44 -25.13
CA THR A 59 9.57 7.90 -25.19
C THR A 59 9.30 8.53 -23.82
N TRP A 60 9.92 9.71 -23.57
CA TRP A 60 9.72 10.43 -22.33
C TRP A 60 8.22 10.71 -22.04
N ASN A 61 7.45 11.02 -23.07
CA ASN A 61 6.01 11.28 -22.95
C ASN A 61 5.19 10.09 -22.42
N LEU A 62 5.70 8.87 -22.52
CA LEU A 62 5.07 7.66 -21.99
C LEU A 62 5.53 7.34 -20.56
N VAL A 63 6.70 7.83 -20.17
CA VAL A 63 7.42 7.43 -18.96
C VAL A 63 7.23 8.38 -17.80
N TYR A 64 7.13 9.72 -18.07
CA TYR A 64 7.18 10.75 -17.01
C TYR A 64 6.08 10.60 -15.94
N LEU A 65 4.89 10.12 -16.32
CA LEU A 65 3.80 9.90 -15.37
C LEU A 65 4.14 8.82 -14.33
N PHE A 66 4.81 7.75 -14.75
CA PHE A 66 5.26 6.70 -13.86
C PHE A 66 6.46 7.15 -13.01
N VAL A 67 7.31 8.04 -13.55
CA VAL A 67 8.39 8.67 -12.77
C VAL A 67 7.79 9.53 -11.64
N ILE A 68 6.82 10.40 -11.94
CA ILE A 68 6.11 11.19 -10.92
C ILE A 68 5.45 10.26 -9.90
N ALA A 69 4.75 9.23 -10.37
CA ALA A 69 4.13 8.24 -9.50
C ALA A 69 5.16 7.58 -8.58
N GLY A 70 6.35 7.23 -9.08
CA GLY A 70 7.43 6.61 -8.33
C GLY A 70 8.06 7.54 -7.28
N ILE A 71 8.21 8.83 -7.59
CA ILE A 71 8.68 9.84 -6.63
C ILE A 71 7.70 9.93 -5.44
N LEU A 72 6.41 10.01 -5.72
CA LEU A 72 5.37 10.10 -4.71
C LEU A 72 5.26 8.80 -3.91
N ALA A 73 5.05 7.69 -4.62
CA ALA A 73 4.93 6.37 -4.01
C ALA A 73 5.40 5.25 -4.97
N PRO A 74 6.25 4.37 -4.46
CA PRO A 74 6.71 4.17 -3.09
C PRO A 74 7.85 5.05 -2.59
N GLY A 75 8.41 5.95 -3.39
CA GLY A 75 9.55 6.77 -2.99
C GLY A 75 9.36 7.42 -1.62
N ALA A 76 8.61 8.52 -1.57
CA ALA A 76 8.36 9.23 -0.32
C ALA A 76 7.34 8.51 0.59
N ALA A 77 6.23 8.03 0.01
CA ALA A 77 5.14 7.45 0.79
C ALA A 77 5.53 6.18 1.55
N ARG A 78 6.35 5.29 0.97
CA ARG A 78 6.77 4.05 1.64
C ARG A 78 7.60 4.31 2.88
N LEU A 79 8.49 5.29 2.82
CA LEU A 79 9.30 5.65 3.97
C LEU A 79 8.43 6.22 5.11
N LEU A 80 7.50 7.11 4.78
CA LEU A 80 6.52 7.64 5.73
C LEU A 80 5.62 6.55 6.31
N SER A 81 5.14 5.64 5.45
CA SER A 81 4.35 4.48 5.86
C SER A 81 5.11 3.59 6.87
N TYR A 82 6.37 3.26 6.58
CA TYR A 82 7.17 2.43 7.48
C TYR A 82 7.54 3.14 8.79
N ARG A 83 7.73 4.46 8.77
CA ARG A 83 7.82 5.28 10.00
C ARG A 83 6.53 5.23 10.81
N GLY A 84 5.38 5.30 10.15
CA GLY A 84 4.08 5.11 10.79
C GLY A 84 3.96 3.72 11.42
N LEU A 85 4.31 2.66 10.68
CA LEU A 85 4.31 1.28 11.19
C LEU A 85 5.25 1.09 12.38
N GLU A 86 6.42 1.72 12.36
CA GLU A 86 7.40 1.70 13.46
C GLU A 86 6.83 2.36 14.72
N THR A 87 6.31 3.59 14.58
CA THR A 87 5.97 4.47 15.71
C THR A 87 4.57 4.23 16.28
N LEU A 88 3.59 3.99 15.43
CA LEU A 88 2.17 3.84 15.78
C LEU A 88 1.68 2.38 15.68
N GLY A 89 2.44 1.52 15.00
CA GLY A 89 2.04 0.13 14.73
C GLY A 89 1.07 0.01 13.55
N MET A 90 0.79 -1.27 13.17
CA MET A 90 -0.07 -1.60 12.02
C MET A 90 -1.50 -1.14 12.21
N SER A 91 -2.04 -1.39 13.40
CA SER A 91 -3.47 -1.19 13.71
C SER A 91 -3.94 0.26 13.59
N ILE A 92 -3.03 1.23 13.74
CA ILE A 92 -3.33 2.66 13.59
C ILE A 92 -2.91 3.16 12.21
N SER A 93 -1.69 2.81 11.79
CA SER A 93 -1.12 3.36 10.56
C SER A 93 -1.84 2.90 9.30
N ILE A 94 -2.17 1.59 9.20
CA ILE A 94 -2.74 1.02 7.97
C ILE A 94 -4.11 1.61 7.64
N PRO A 95 -5.08 1.73 8.56
CA PRO A 95 -6.37 2.35 8.26
C PRO A 95 -6.23 3.80 7.77
N ILE A 96 -5.28 4.57 8.32
CA ILE A 96 -5.04 5.95 7.90
C ILE A 96 -4.42 6.00 6.50
N ILE A 97 -3.43 5.14 6.24
CA ILE A 97 -2.81 5.04 4.91
C ILE A 97 -3.86 4.65 3.87
N ASN A 98 -4.76 3.73 4.19
CA ASN A 98 -5.81 3.26 3.28
C ASN A 98 -6.86 4.33 2.92
N ALA A 99 -6.88 5.46 3.63
CA ALA A 99 -7.65 6.64 3.20
C ALA A 99 -7.14 7.21 1.85
N GLU A 100 -6.00 6.75 1.33
CA GLU A 100 -5.53 7.03 -0.04
C GLU A 100 -6.60 6.70 -1.09
N SER A 101 -7.43 5.68 -0.82
CA SER A 101 -8.52 5.29 -1.72
C SER A 101 -9.54 6.40 -1.92
N LEU A 102 -9.84 7.19 -0.89
CA LEU A 102 -10.73 8.34 -1.01
C LEU A 102 -10.15 9.39 -1.97
N LEU A 103 -8.87 9.74 -1.76
CA LEU A 103 -8.22 10.72 -2.62
C LEU A 103 -8.11 10.23 -4.07
N SER A 104 -7.72 8.97 -4.28
CA SER A 104 -7.61 8.41 -5.63
C SER A 104 -8.96 8.33 -6.35
N VAL A 105 -10.06 8.02 -5.64
CA VAL A 105 -11.42 8.05 -6.21
C VAL A 105 -11.84 9.46 -6.59
N ILE A 106 -11.61 10.45 -5.72
CA ILE A 106 -11.92 11.85 -6.02
C ILE A 106 -11.15 12.31 -7.28
N LEU A 107 -9.86 12.03 -7.34
CA LEU A 107 -9.03 12.41 -8.50
C LEU A 107 -9.48 11.69 -9.78
N ALA A 108 -9.84 10.41 -9.69
CA ALA A 108 -10.33 9.66 -10.84
C ALA A 108 -11.65 10.21 -11.35
N THR A 109 -12.55 10.60 -10.47
CA THR A 109 -13.84 11.21 -10.85
C THR A 109 -13.64 12.55 -11.52
N VAL A 110 -12.84 13.43 -10.92
CA VAL A 110 -12.67 14.81 -11.40
C VAL A 110 -11.85 14.87 -12.69
N PHE A 111 -10.77 14.09 -12.78
CA PHE A 111 -9.79 14.20 -13.86
C PHE A 111 -9.84 13.08 -14.90
N LEU A 112 -10.34 11.89 -14.54
CA LEU A 112 -10.47 10.76 -15.47
C LEU A 112 -11.91 10.58 -15.97
N ASN A 113 -12.84 11.44 -15.52
CA ASN A 113 -14.27 11.35 -15.85
C ASN A 113 -14.86 9.96 -15.51
N GLU A 114 -14.35 9.30 -14.46
CA GLU A 114 -14.95 8.06 -13.99
C GLU A 114 -16.32 8.36 -13.35
N PRO A 115 -17.43 7.80 -13.89
CA PRO A 115 -18.75 8.07 -13.33
C PRO A 115 -18.88 7.45 -11.94
N ILE A 116 -19.29 8.24 -10.95
CA ILE A 116 -19.67 7.71 -9.63
C ILE A 116 -21.15 7.37 -9.66
N THR A 117 -21.45 6.08 -9.75
CA THR A 117 -22.81 5.59 -9.51
C THR A 117 -23.12 5.60 -8.02
N PHE A 118 -24.41 5.63 -7.66
CA PHE A 118 -24.82 5.54 -6.24
C PHE A 118 -24.21 4.30 -5.55
N MET A 119 -24.09 3.19 -6.27
CA MET A 119 -23.50 1.95 -5.79
C MET A 119 -22.00 2.08 -5.52
N ILE A 120 -21.25 2.79 -6.37
CA ILE A 120 -19.83 3.09 -6.15
C ILE A 120 -19.66 4.01 -4.92
N ALA A 121 -20.45 5.09 -4.85
CA ALA A 121 -20.38 6.03 -3.74
C ALA A 121 -20.65 5.36 -2.38
N THR A 122 -21.73 4.59 -2.29
CA THR A 122 -22.09 3.87 -1.06
C THR A 122 -21.06 2.79 -0.71
N GLY A 123 -20.53 2.05 -1.69
CA GLY A 123 -19.50 1.05 -1.50
C GLY A 123 -18.20 1.65 -0.96
N VAL A 124 -17.71 2.74 -1.57
CA VAL A 124 -16.51 3.46 -1.14
C VAL A 124 -16.69 4.03 0.28
N LEU A 125 -17.80 4.71 0.55
CA LEU A 125 -18.09 5.27 1.87
C LEU A 125 -18.18 4.17 2.94
N SER A 126 -18.82 3.05 2.63
CA SER A 126 -18.94 1.91 3.54
C SER A 126 -17.55 1.35 3.90
N ILE A 127 -16.66 1.17 2.92
CA ILE A 127 -15.26 0.73 3.16
C ILE A 127 -14.53 1.73 4.04
N ILE A 128 -14.57 3.03 3.71
CA ILE A 128 -13.85 4.07 4.45
C ILE A 128 -14.31 4.15 5.90
N VAL A 129 -15.63 4.20 6.13
CA VAL A 129 -16.20 4.22 7.49
C VAL A 129 -15.79 2.97 8.26
N GLY A 130 -15.87 1.79 7.63
CA GLY A 130 -15.41 0.54 8.24
C GLY A 130 -13.93 0.57 8.61
N LEU A 131 -13.05 1.07 7.74
CA LEU A 131 -11.61 1.18 8.00
C LEU A 131 -11.31 2.18 9.14
N ILE A 132 -12.02 3.30 9.21
CA ILE A 132 -11.90 4.28 10.31
C ILE A 132 -12.31 3.62 11.63
N LEU A 133 -13.45 2.93 11.67
CA LEU A 133 -13.92 2.23 12.88
C LEU A 133 -12.90 1.18 13.34
N LEU A 134 -12.31 0.42 12.42
CA LEU A 134 -11.26 -0.54 12.74
C LEU A 134 -10.01 0.15 13.32
N GLY A 135 -9.59 1.26 12.74
CA GLY A 135 -8.45 2.04 13.20
C GLY A 135 -8.64 2.60 14.61
N LEU A 136 -9.81 3.18 14.89
CA LEU A 136 -10.16 3.72 16.22
C LEU A 136 -10.15 2.63 17.29
N GLU A 137 -10.78 1.49 17.03
CA GLU A 137 -10.83 0.39 18.00
C GLU A 137 -9.45 -0.23 18.26
N SER A 138 -8.64 -0.37 17.21
CA SER A 138 -7.27 -0.88 17.33
C SER A 138 -6.36 0.08 18.09
N GLY A 139 -6.56 1.40 17.91
CA GLY A 139 -5.83 2.44 18.62
C GLY A 139 -6.06 2.39 20.14
N HIS A 140 -7.31 2.28 20.57
CA HIS A 140 -7.66 2.17 22.00
C HIS A 140 -7.05 0.93 22.66
N LYS A 141 -7.00 -0.20 21.97
CA LYS A 141 -6.38 -1.43 22.48
C LYS A 141 -4.87 -1.30 22.63
N GLN A 142 -4.22 -0.63 21.68
CA GLN A 142 -2.78 -0.44 21.70
C GLN A 142 -2.36 0.52 22.83
N GLU A 143 -3.11 1.58 23.10
CA GLU A 143 -2.90 2.43 24.28
C GLU A 143 -3.04 1.65 25.60
N SER A 144 -4.07 0.81 25.71
CA SER A 144 -4.33 0.01 26.91
C SER A 144 -3.29 -1.10 27.12
N ALA A 145 -2.77 -1.70 26.05
CA ALA A 145 -1.82 -2.82 26.13
C ALA A 145 -0.37 -2.39 26.37
N VAL A 146 0.03 -1.20 25.89
CA VAL A 146 1.42 -0.72 25.92
C VAL A 146 1.65 0.36 26.97
N GLY A 147 0.58 0.93 27.55
CA GLY A 147 0.66 2.01 28.56
C GLY A 147 1.29 3.31 28.01
N LYS A 148 1.54 3.42 26.71
CA LYS A 148 2.09 4.61 26.07
C LYS A 148 0.98 5.40 25.39
N LYS A 149 0.82 6.66 25.79
CA LYS A 149 -0.07 7.60 25.08
C LYS A 149 0.39 7.75 23.63
N ILE A 150 -0.56 7.62 22.69
CA ILE A 150 -0.31 7.92 21.27
C ILE A 150 0.11 9.39 21.18
N ARG A 151 1.30 9.63 20.66
CA ARG A 151 1.74 11.00 20.38
C ARG A 151 1.13 11.41 19.05
N TYR A 152 0.07 12.21 19.06
CA TYR A 152 -0.64 12.70 17.87
C TYR A 152 0.28 13.28 16.78
N ARG A 153 1.44 13.79 17.15
CA ARG A 153 2.48 14.22 16.22
C ARG A 153 2.89 13.14 15.22
N TYR A 154 2.86 11.86 15.58
CA TYR A 154 3.28 10.77 14.69
C TYR A 154 2.20 10.40 13.66
N LEU A 155 0.95 10.85 13.82
CA LEU A 155 -0.12 10.69 12.82
C LEU A 155 0.22 11.38 11.49
N TYR A 156 1.12 12.37 11.51
CA TYR A 156 1.62 13.01 10.30
C TYR A 156 2.17 11.98 9.29
N TYR A 157 2.88 10.96 9.74
CA TYR A 157 3.49 9.96 8.86
C TYR A 157 2.47 9.19 8.01
N PRO A 158 1.46 8.50 8.57
CA PRO A 158 0.48 7.78 7.77
C PRO A 158 -0.45 8.70 6.98
N VAL A 159 -0.74 9.92 7.47
CA VAL A 159 -1.57 10.90 6.74
C VAL A 159 -0.86 11.36 5.46
N MET A 160 0.41 11.77 5.57
CA MET A 160 1.18 12.18 4.39
C MET A 160 1.44 11.02 3.43
N ALA A 161 1.66 9.80 3.97
CA ALA A 161 1.77 8.60 3.14
C ALA A 161 0.48 8.36 2.34
N SER A 162 -0.69 8.50 2.96
CA SER A 162 -1.99 8.39 2.31
C SER A 162 -2.14 9.36 1.13
N VAL A 163 -1.79 10.63 1.34
CA VAL A 163 -1.84 11.65 0.28
C VAL A 163 -0.93 11.27 -0.90
N PHE A 164 0.32 10.90 -0.63
CA PHE A 164 1.28 10.55 -1.69
C PHE A 164 0.90 9.26 -2.41
N TYR A 165 0.35 8.26 -1.71
CA TYR A 165 -0.17 7.06 -2.35
C TYR A 165 -1.35 7.37 -3.27
N GLY A 166 -2.33 8.14 -2.79
CA GLY A 166 -3.51 8.50 -3.59
C GLY A 166 -3.15 9.27 -4.87
N LEU A 167 -2.25 10.25 -4.77
CA LEU A 167 -1.70 10.95 -5.95
C LEU A 167 -0.95 10.00 -6.88
N SER A 168 -0.13 9.11 -6.34
CA SER A 168 0.62 8.13 -7.14
C SER A 168 -0.30 7.20 -7.94
N VAL A 169 -1.39 6.72 -7.33
CA VAL A 169 -2.39 5.88 -8.02
C VAL A 169 -3.00 6.61 -9.21
N PHE A 170 -3.32 7.87 -9.05
CA PHE A 170 -3.84 8.72 -10.13
C PHE A 170 -2.85 8.82 -11.29
N PHE A 171 -1.58 9.15 -11.03
CA PHE A 171 -0.55 9.23 -12.08
C PHE A 171 -0.27 7.87 -12.74
N ARG A 172 -0.30 6.76 -11.98
CA ARG A 172 -0.20 5.40 -12.55
C ARG A 172 -1.33 5.11 -13.52
N LYS A 173 -2.57 5.47 -13.17
CA LYS A 173 -3.72 5.25 -14.06
C LYS A 173 -3.60 6.08 -15.33
N LEU A 174 -3.23 7.35 -15.23
CA LEU A 174 -2.93 8.19 -16.40
C LEU A 174 -1.85 7.55 -17.29
N GLY A 175 -0.75 7.10 -16.68
CA GLY A 175 0.34 6.44 -17.38
C GLY A 175 -0.10 5.14 -18.06
N LEU A 176 -0.92 4.31 -17.39
CA LEU A 176 -1.45 3.08 -17.95
C LEU A 176 -2.39 3.33 -19.14
N ASN A 177 -3.17 4.40 -19.09
CA ASN A 177 -4.03 4.78 -20.22
C ASN A 177 -3.23 5.20 -21.45
N THR A 178 -1.97 5.66 -21.30
CA THR A 178 -1.09 6.08 -22.40
C THR A 178 -0.13 4.98 -22.86
N LEU A 179 0.55 4.31 -21.93
CA LEU A 179 1.56 3.29 -22.21
C LEU A 179 0.96 1.91 -22.50
N GLY A 180 -0.16 1.58 -21.85
CA GLY A 180 -0.85 0.30 -22.05
C GLY A 180 -0.16 -0.95 -21.43
N SER A 181 1.05 -0.83 -20.85
CA SER A 181 1.78 -1.93 -20.24
C SER A 181 1.86 -1.82 -18.70
N PRO A 182 1.19 -2.72 -17.97
CA PRO A 182 1.30 -2.80 -16.52
C PRO A 182 2.71 -3.11 -16.03
N ILE A 183 3.44 -3.96 -16.74
CA ILE A 183 4.80 -4.40 -16.36
C ILE A 183 5.77 -3.21 -16.47
N LEU A 184 5.79 -2.53 -17.62
CA LEU A 184 6.63 -1.33 -17.81
C LEU A 184 6.29 -0.23 -16.81
N GLY A 185 5.00 0.02 -16.57
CA GLY A 185 4.56 1.00 -15.58
C GLY A 185 5.06 0.69 -14.17
N ALA A 186 4.99 -0.58 -13.77
CA ALA A 186 5.50 -1.03 -12.48
C ALA A 186 7.02 -0.94 -12.41
N THR A 187 7.73 -1.32 -13.48
CA THR A 187 9.20 -1.24 -13.56
C THR A 187 9.69 0.19 -13.42
N ILE A 188 9.14 1.12 -14.18
CA ILE A 188 9.53 2.54 -14.14
C ILE A 188 9.24 3.13 -12.76
N THR A 189 8.03 2.87 -12.22
CA THR A 189 7.63 3.37 -10.91
C THR A 189 8.53 2.83 -9.79
N SER A 190 8.80 1.52 -9.76
CA SER A 190 9.67 0.91 -8.74
C SER A 190 11.13 1.33 -8.91
N GLY A 191 11.63 1.45 -10.15
CA GLY A 191 12.97 1.90 -10.45
C GLY A 191 13.22 3.33 -9.96
N THR A 192 12.31 4.25 -10.27
CA THR A 192 12.38 5.64 -9.78
C THR A 192 12.42 5.69 -8.26
N SER A 193 11.55 4.94 -7.60
CA SER A 193 11.51 4.89 -6.14
C SER A 193 12.77 4.27 -5.54
N TRP A 194 13.30 3.23 -6.16
CA TRP A 194 14.54 2.59 -5.73
C TRP A 194 15.73 3.55 -5.83
N ILE A 195 15.83 4.34 -6.90
CA ILE A 195 16.84 5.39 -7.06
C ILE A 195 16.72 6.41 -5.92
N ILE A 196 15.52 6.91 -5.63
CA ILE A 196 15.28 7.89 -4.56
C ILE A 196 15.71 7.34 -3.19
N LEU A 197 15.33 6.10 -2.87
CA LEU A 197 15.73 5.50 -1.60
C LEU A 197 17.22 5.22 -1.53
N THR A 198 17.85 4.84 -2.64
CA THR A 198 19.30 4.66 -2.72
C THR A 198 20.03 5.98 -2.47
N VAL A 199 19.60 7.06 -3.15
CA VAL A 199 20.14 8.40 -2.93
C VAL A 199 19.94 8.83 -1.47
N SER A 200 18.75 8.61 -0.90
CA SER A 200 18.46 8.93 0.50
C SER A 200 19.35 8.16 1.49
N LEU A 201 19.66 6.90 1.19
CA LEU A 201 20.57 6.07 1.98
C LEU A 201 22.02 6.55 1.90
N VAL A 202 22.50 6.83 0.69
CA VAL A 202 23.91 7.20 0.43
C VAL A 202 24.16 8.64 0.86
N ALA A 203 23.37 9.59 0.34
CA ALA A 203 23.52 11.03 0.64
C ALA A 203 23.22 11.37 2.10
N GLY A 204 22.28 10.62 2.74
CA GLY A 204 21.98 10.76 4.16
C GLY A 204 22.99 10.10 5.10
N GLY A 205 24.02 9.43 4.58
CA GLY A 205 25.02 8.72 5.41
C GLY A 205 24.46 7.50 6.16
N HIS A 206 23.30 6.97 5.71
CA HIS A 206 22.58 5.91 6.42
C HIS A 206 22.97 4.49 5.98
N VAL A 207 23.97 4.33 5.11
CA VAL A 207 24.43 3.02 4.60
C VAL A 207 24.80 2.06 5.73
N LYS A 208 25.42 2.57 6.80
CA LYS A 208 25.76 1.77 7.98
C LYS A 208 24.54 1.14 8.68
N GLN A 209 23.35 1.71 8.52
CA GLN A 209 22.12 1.14 9.09
C GLN A 209 21.75 -0.20 8.44
N LEU A 210 22.14 -0.44 7.18
CA LEU A 210 21.93 -1.73 6.51
C LEU A 210 22.68 -2.87 7.20
N SER A 211 23.92 -2.63 7.65
CA SER A 211 24.72 -3.64 8.36
C SER A 211 24.24 -3.91 9.80
N GLN A 212 23.44 -3.01 10.36
CA GLN A 212 22.86 -3.15 11.70
C GLN A 212 21.53 -3.94 11.70
N VAL A 213 20.97 -4.22 10.52
CA VAL A 213 19.75 -5.02 10.40
C VAL A 213 20.08 -6.48 10.70
N THR A 214 19.34 -7.08 11.63
CA THR A 214 19.54 -8.50 11.98
C THR A 214 19.19 -9.41 10.81
N LYS A 215 19.90 -10.55 10.66
CA LYS A 215 19.61 -11.54 9.61
C LYS A 215 18.12 -11.93 9.57
N GLN A 216 17.50 -12.05 10.74
CA GLN A 216 16.10 -12.39 10.86
C GLN A 216 15.17 -11.29 10.32
N SER A 217 15.49 -10.01 10.55
CA SER A 217 14.74 -8.88 9.97
C SER A 217 14.90 -8.82 8.46
N VAL A 218 16.10 -9.10 7.93
CA VAL A 218 16.33 -9.19 6.48
C VAL A 218 15.41 -10.23 5.84
N ILE A 219 15.28 -11.44 6.43
CA ILE A 219 14.37 -12.47 5.92
C ILE A 219 12.93 -11.93 5.88
N TYR A 220 12.47 -11.27 6.93
CA TYR A 220 11.13 -10.68 6.94
C TYR A 220 10.95 -9.60 5.86
N PHE A 221 11.95 -8.74 5.65
CA PHE A 221 11.89 -7.71 4.61
C PHE A 221 11.94 -8.31 3.20
N LEU A 222 12.67 -9.40 2.99
CA LEU A 222 12.67 -10.14 1.72
C LEU A 222 11.30 -10.77 1.45
N LEU A 223 10.68 -11.41 2.45
CA LEU A 223 9.34 -11.97 2.33
C LEU A 223 8.29 -10.88 2.06
N GLY A 224 8.40 -9.71 2.74
CA GLY A 224 7.57 -8.54 2.44
C GLY A 224 7.78 -8.06 1.00
N GLY A 225 9.04 -7.99 0.55
CA GLY A 225 9.37 -7.64 -0.84
C GLY A 225 8.74 -8.59 -1.87
N LEU A 226 8.79 -9.90 -1.64
CA LEU A 226 8.12 -10.88 -2.50
C LEU A 226 6.60 -10.73 -2.52
N ALA A 227 5.99 -10.51 -1.35
CA ALA A 227 4.56 -10.22 -1.26
C ALA A 227 4.20 -8.93 -2.03
N THR A 228 5.04 -7.89 -1.92
CA THR A 228 4.89 -6.64 -2.69
C THR A 228 5.00 -6.87 -4.20
N CYS A 229 5.85 -7.78 -4.68
CA CYS A 229 5.96 -8.10 -6.10
C CYS A 229 4.61 -8.60 -6.66
N ILE A 230 4.00 -9.56 -5.99
CA ILE A 230 2.70 -10.11 -6.39
C ILE A 230 1.61 -9.03 -6.28
N ALA A 231 1.63 -8.26 -5.20
CA ALA A 231 0.69 -7.17 -4.98
C ALA A 231 0.75 -6.14 -6.12
N TRP A 232 1.93 -5.70 -6.50
CA TRP A 232 2.11 -4.69 -7.54
C TRP A 232 1.77 -5.21 -8.93
N TYR A 233 2.19 -6.43 -9.27
CA TYR A 233 1.80 -7.06 -10.51
C TYR A 233 0.27 -7.09 -10.65
N SER A 234 -0.41 -7.55 -9.60
CA SER A 234 -1.87 -7.61 -9.57
C SER A 234 -2.50 -6.21 -9.58
N PHE A 235 -1.96 -5.26 -8.83
CA PHE A 235 -2.50 -3.91 -8.75
C PHE A 235 -2.40 -3.14 -10.07
N PHE A 236 -1.26 -3.20 -10.74
CA PHE A 236 -1.08 -2.56 -12.05
C PHE A 236 -1.99 -3.18 -13.11
N ASN A 237 -2.14 -4.51 -13.12
CA ASN A 237 -3.10 -5.18 -14.00
C ASN A 237 -4.54 -4.80 -13.66
N ALA A 238 -4.91 -4.73 -12.38
CA ALA A 238 -6.23 -4.29 -11.96
C ALA A 238 -6.54 -2.86 -12.42
N LEU A 239 -5.59 -1.93 -12.24
CA LEU A 239 -5.72 -0.54 -12.68
C LEU A 239 -5.78 -0.40 -14.20
N HIS A 240 -5.04 -1.24 -14.95
CA HIS A 240 -5.06 -1.21 -16.40
C HIS A 240 -6.44 -1.52 -16.95
N ILE A 241 -7.07 -2.59 -16.47
CA ILE A 241 -8.36 -3.10 -17.00
C ILE A 241 -9.58 -2.61 -16.22
N GLY A 242 -9.40 -1.93 -15.08
CA GLY A 242 -10.48 -1.50 -14.19
C GLY A 242 -10.51 -0.01 -13.91
N LYS A 243 -11.63 0.44 -13.33
CA LYS A 243 -11.79 1.81 -12.83
C LYS A 243 -11.04 1.97 -11.50
N VAL A 244 -10.37 3.12 -11.29
CA VAL A 244 -9.69 3.45 -10.02
C VAL A 244 -10.68 3.44 -8.86
N SER A 245 -11.89 3.98 -9.10
CA SER A 245 -12.97 4.07 -8.12
C SER A 245 -13.45 2.71 -7.57
N ILE A 246 -13.19 1.62 -8.28
CA ILE A 246 -13.51 0.25 -7.84
C ILE A 246 -12.26 -0.46 -7.32
N VAL A 247 -11.18 -0.42 -8.09
CA VAL A 247 -9.94 -1.18 -7.82
C VAL A 247 -9.28 -0.75 -6.54
N THR A 248 -9.11 0.57 -6.34
CA THR A 248 -8.33 1.08 -5.21
C THR A 248 -8.99 0.80 -3.86
N PRO A 249 -10.29 1.07 -3.63
CA PRO A 249 -10.92 0.74 -2.35
C PRO A 249 -10.88 -0.75 -2.00
N ILE A 250 -11.03 -1.63 -3.00
CA ILE A 250 -10.93 -3.08 -2.78
C ILE A 250 -9.49 -3.45 -2.41
N ALA A 251 -8.50 -2.96 -3.15
CA ALA A 251 -7.08 -3.26 -2.89
C ALA A 251 -6.64 -2.76 -1.51
N THR A 252 -7.07 -1.56 -1.10
CA THR A 252 -6.66 -0.94 0.17
C THR A 252 -7.44 -1.44 1.39
N SER A 253 -8.49 -2.23 1.22
CA SER A 253 -9.23 -2.84 2.33
C SER A 253 -8.46 -3.96 3.07
N TYR A 254 -7.17 -4.15 2.78
CA TYR A 254 -6.31 -5.17 3.40
C TYR A 254 -6.16 -5.03 4.93
N SER A 255 -6.59 -3.93 5.54
CA SER A 255 -6.67 -3.79 6.99
C SER A 255 -7.47 -4.90 7.67
N LEU A 256 -8.54 -5.39 7.02
CA LEU A 256 -9.31 -6.53 7.52
C LEU A 256 -8.48 -7.80 7.60
N VAL A 257 -7.73 -8.07 6.51
CA VAL A 257 -6.86 -9.24 6.44
C VAL A 257 -5.72 -9.11 7.46
N THR A 258 -5.14 -7.92 7.63
CA THR A 258 -4.10 -7.69 8.65
C THR A 258 -4.61 -7.89 10.06
N LEU A 259 -5.85 -7.48 10.37
CA LEU A 259 -6.49 -7.75 11.66
C LEU A 259 -6.72 -9.24 11.87
N PHE A 260 -7.22 -9.94 10.87
CA PHE A 260 -7.42 -11.39 10.92
C PHE A 260 -6.09 -12.12 11.13
N LEU A 261 -5.04 -11.75 10.39
CA LEU A 261 -3.69 -12.30 10.59
C LEU A 261 -3.15 -11.99 11.99
N GLY A 262 -3.37 -10.78 12.49
CA GLY A 262 -3.03 -10.40 13.86
C GLY A 262 -3.73 -11.28 14.90
N PHE A 263 -5.01 -11.55 14.72
CA PHE A 263 -5.79 -12.41 15.59
C PHE A 263 -5.32 -13.87 15.56
N VAL A 264 -5.10 -14.43 14.36
CA VAL A 264 -4.71 -15.85 14.20
C VAL A 264 -3.27 -16.10 14.65
N LEU A 265 -2.33 -15.22 14.28
CA LEU A 265 -0.90 -15.43 14.50
C LEU A 265 -0.38 -14.80 15.81
N LEU A 266 -1.10 -13.86 16.39
CA LEU A 266 -0.73 -13.18 17.64
C LEU A 266 -1.66 -13.50 18.80
N ARG A 267 -2.35 -14.59 18.77
CA ARG A 267 -3.34 -15.23 19.72
C ARG A 267 -3.55 -14.65 21.13
N LYS A 268 -2.82 -13.66 21.60
CA LYS A 268 -2.86 -13.18 22.99
C LYS A 268 -3.49 -11.79 23.20
N VAL A 269 -3.91 -11.06 22.17
CA VAL A 269 -4.20 -9.63 22.35
C VAL A 269 -5.57 -9.14 21.88
N GLU A 270 -6.31 -9.88 21.04
CA GLU A 270 -7.52 -9.30 20.44
C GLU A 270 -8.81 -10.04 20.82
N ARG A 271 -9.61 -9.43 21.72
CA ARG A 271 -11.02 -9.81 21.93
C ARG A 271 -11.85 -9.21 20.79
N ILE A 272 -12.61 -10.03 20.07
CA ILE A 272 -13.57 -9.57 19.07
C ILE A 272 -14.65 -8.77 19.79
N ASN A 273 -14.77 -7.49 19.45
CA ASN A 273 -15.79 -6.59 19.97
C ASN A 273 -16.86 -6.35 18.88
N ARG A 274 -18.07 -5.98 19.27
CA ARG A 274 -19.17 -5.64 18.35
C ARG A 274 -18.78 -4.57 17.32
N ARG A 275 -17.92 -3.63 17.67
CA ARG A 275 -17.39 -2.60 16.76
C ARG A 275 -16.53 -3.17 15.64
N ILE A 276 -15.69 -4.16 15.95
CA ILE A 276 -14.86 -4.85 14.93
C ILE A 276 -15.78 -5.62 13.97
N VAL A 277 -16.81 -6.30 14.50
CA VAL A 277 -17.79 -7.01 13.67
C VAL A 277 -18.53 -6.02 12.75
N ALA A 278 -19.04 -4.91 13.29
CA ALA A 278 -19.72 -3.88 12.51
C ALA A 278 -18.81 -3.29 11.41
N ALA A 279 -17.57 -2.97 11.76
CA ALA A 279 -16.58 -2.47 10.81
C ALA A 279 -16.27 -3.51 9.72
N THR A 280 -16.14 -4.79 10.07
CA THR A 280 -15.94 -5.88 9.11
C THR A 280 -17.11 -6.00 8.15
N VAL A 281 -18.34 -5.96 8.65
CA VAL A 281 -19.56 -6.00 7.82
C VAL A 281 -19.61 -4.81 6.85
N LEU A 282 -19.26 -3.61 7.32
CA LEU A 282 -19.21 -2.41 6.46
C LEU A 282 -18.17 -2.56 5.33
N VAL A 283 -16.97 -3.04 5.63
CA VAL A 283 -15.93 -3.20 4.61
C VAL A 283 -16.28 -4.31 3.62
N VAL A 284 -16.72 -5.47 4.09
CA VAL A 284 -17.11 -6.59 3.23
C VAL A 284 -18.34 -6.22 2.39
N GLY A 285 -19.34 -5.59 3.00
CA GLY A 285 -20.53 -5.10 2.28
C GLY A 285 -20.16 -4.06 1.22
N GLY A 286 -19.25 -3.14 1.54
CA GLY A 286 -18.73 -2.17 0.57
C GLY A 286 -17.99 -2.82 -0.60
N ILE A 287 -17.15 -3.84 -0.35
CA ILE A 287 -16.49 -4.62 -1.41
C ILE A 287 -17.54 -5.32 -2.31
N MET A 288 -18.57 -5.91 -1.71
CA MET A 288 -19.66 -6.54 -2.47
C MET A 288 -20.40 -5.52 -3.36
N LEU A 289 -20.72 -4.33 -2.83
CA LEU A 289 -21.35 -3.25 -3.62
C LEU A 289 -20.46 -2.84 -4.79
N LEU A 290 -19.16 -2.64 -4.58
CA LEU A 290 -18.23 -2.32 -5.66
C LEU A 290 -18.07 -3.43 -6.69
N SER A 291 -18.16 -4.70 -6.27
CA SER A 291 -18.05 -5.84 -7.19
C SER A 291 -19.28 -5.99 -8.10
N LEU A 292 -20.43 -5.47 -7.67
CA LEU A 292 -21.68 -5.45 -8.43
C LEU A 292 -21.82 -4.18 -9.30
N ALA A 293 -21.06 -3.13 -9.01
CA ALA A 293 -21.06 -1.90 -9.79
C ALA A 293 -20.38 -2.13 -11.15
N LYS A 294 -21.15 -2.09 -12.20
CA LYS A 294 -20.70 -2.21 -13.61
C LYS A 294 -20.37 -0.86 -14.22
#